data_5e0cb4af03c8c5f0e33725489f731780
#
_entry.id   5e0cb4af03c8c5f0e33725489f731780
#
_cell.length_a   1.000
_cell.length_b   1.000
_cell.length_c   1.000
_cell.angle_alpha   90.00
_cell.angle_beta   90.00
_cell.angle_gamma   90.00
#
_symmetry.space_group_name_H-M   'P 1'
#
loop_
_entity.id
_entity.type
_entity.pdbx_description
1 polymer ?
#
loop_
_entity_poly.entity_id
_entity_poly.type
_entity_poly.pdbx_seq_one_letter_code
_entity_poly.pdbx_strand_id
1 'polypeptide(L)'
;MKAPIDDAVRELKAVLAEHLPWQGARIGFLAHFLLAAVGSTCAPVGEGPWRLAMDRTNWQFGKADINFLVLGVAWRGVAVPLFWAVLDKPGNSDTEERIDLMERFLAVFGAAKIAALLADREFVGEDWFRWLQRNGIPFHQRLKRNTLVPNAWNRTMRLDVLFGSLKPGESHCLPGRRPVWGCFVHVSALRLEDGDFLFIASFGAPQAEAIDAYADRWQLETLFGCLKSRGFNLEDTHLAHPERLAKLMGLLALAFAWTCRTGGLLHDGPSPVRQKKL
;
A
#
# COMPACT_ATOMS: atom_id res chain seq x y z
N MET A 1 -11.84 -28.91 -7.56
CA MET A 1 -10.80 -27.87 -7.36
C MET A 1 -9.70 -27.82 -8.44
N LYS A 2 -9.62 -28.74 -9.42
CA LYS A 2 -8.64 -28.66 -10.54
C LYS A 2 -9.08 -27.77 -11.70
N ALA A 3 -10.36 -27.71 -12.03
CA ALA A 3 -10.88 -26.97 -13.18
C ALA A 3 -10.54 -25.46 -13.22
N PRO A 4 -10.65 -24.67 -12.11
CA PRO A 4 -10.35 -23.25 -12.17
C PRO A 4 -8.86 -22.92 -12.43
N ILE A 5 -7.96 -23.79 -11.98
CA ILE A 5 -6.51 -23.62 -12.22
C ILE A 5 -6.18 -23.91 -13.68
N ASP A 6 -6.77 -24.95 -14.25
CA ASP A 6 -6.54 -25.34 -15.65
C ASP A 6 -7.07 -24.26 -16.61
N ASP A 7 -8.19 -23.61 -16.28
CA ASP A 7 -8.73 -22.48 -17.04
C ASP A 7 -7.80 -21.25 -16.97
N ALA A 8 -7.36 -20.88 -15.78
CA ALA A 8 -6.41 -19.80 -15.60
C ALA A 8 -5.06 -20.05 -16.30
N VAL A 9 -4.57 -21.29 -16.28
CA VAL A 9 -3.37 -21.69 -17.05
C VAL A 9 -3.60 -21.51 -18.55
N ARG A 10 -4.77 -21.91 -19.05
CA ARG A 10 -5.11 -21.80 -20.48
C ARG A 10 -5.18 -20.33 -20.91
N GLU A 11 -5.85 -19.47 -20.16
CA GLU A 11 -5.96 -18.04 -20.46
C GLU A 11 -4.59 -17.36 -20.43
N LEU A 12 -3.79 -17.61 -19.39
CA LEU A 12 -2.47 -17.04 -19.28
C LEU A 12 -1.53 -17.52 -20.41
N LYS A 13 -1.66 -18.78 -20.84
CA LYS A 13 -0.92 -19.31 -22.02
C LYS A 13 -1.30 -18.56 -23.28
N ALA A 14 -2.57 -18.25 -23.50
CA ALA A 14 -3.03 -17.50 -24.67
C ALA A 14 -2.42 -16.10 -24.71
N VAL A 15 -2.48 -15.35 -23.59
CA VAL A 15 -1.88 -14.03 -23.46
C VAL A 15 -0.36 -14.07 -23.65
N LEU A 16 0.34 -15.03 -23.05
CA LEU A 16 1.80 -15.15 -23.22
C LEU A 16 2.19 -15.54 -24.65
N ALA A 17 1.39 -16.35 -25.34
CA ALA A 17 1.65 -16.72 -26.73
C ALA A 17 1.52 -15.54 -27.69
N GLU A 18 0.61 -14.60 -27.41
CA GLU A 18 0.43 -13.38 -28.18
C GLU A 18 1.62 -12.43 -28.06
N HIS A 19 2.27 -12.38 -26.89
CA HIS A 19 3.33 -11.40 -26.59
C HIS A 19 4.74 -11.95 -26.60
N LEU A 20 4.93 -13.28 -26.61
CA LEU A 20 6.25 -13.89 -26.55
C LEU A 20 6.51 -14.80 -27.77
N PRO A 21 7.64 -14.61 -28.48
CA PRO A 21 8.02 -15.45 -29.63
C PRO A 21 8.58 -16.81 -29.18
N TRP A 22 7.94 -17.47 -28.22
CA TRP A 22 8.42 -18.71 -27.62
C TRP A 22 7.56 -19.91 -28.06
N GLN A 23 8.19 -21.09 -28.09
CA GLN A 23 7.47 -22.33 -28.36
C GLN A 23 6.57 -22.74 -27.20
N GLY A 24 5.47 -23.42 -27.50
CA GLY A 24 4.38 -23.72 -26.56
C GLY A 24 4.79 -24.39 -25.24
N ALA A 25 5.84 -25.24 -25.24
CA ALA A 25 6.34 -25.87 -24.01
C ALA A 25 6.92 -24.85 -23.01
N ARG A 26 7.68 -23.84 -23.51
CA ARG A 26 8.25 -22.76 -22.67
C ARG A 26 7.18 -21.82 -22.14
N ILE A 27 6.19 -21.51 -22.98
CA ILE A 27 5.01 -20.72 -22.57
C ILE A 27 4.21 -21.45 -21.51
N GLY A 28 4.03 -22.76 -21.69
CA GLY A 28 3.37 -23.61 -20.71
C GLY A 28 4.08 -23.63 -19.36
N PHE A 29 5.41 -23.80 -19.35
CA PHE A 29 6.21 -23.72 -18.12
C PHE A 29 6.08 -22.37 -17.45
N LEU A 30 6.23 -21.27 -18.19
CA LEU A 30 6.13 -19.92 -17.67
C LEU A 30 4.74 -19.64 -17.07
N ALA A 31 3.66 -20.07 -17.73
CA ALA A 31 2.30 -19.92 -17.23
C ALA A 31 2.09 -20.65 -15.90
N HIS A 32 2.54 -21.91 -15.81
CA HIS A 32 2.46 -22.67 -14.54
C HIS A 32 3.35 -22.05 -13.45
N PHE A 33 4.55 -21.62 -13.80
CA PHE A 33 5.46 -20.94 -12.88
C PHE A 33 4.86 -19.64 -12.34
N LEU A 34 4.30 -18.80 -13.21
CA LEU A 34 3.67 -17.54 -12.80
C LEU A 34 2.45 -17.79 -11.92
N LEU A 35 1.59 -18.75 -12.26
CA LEU A 35 0.42 -19.06 -11.44
C LEU A 35 0.81 -19.68 -10.08
N ALA A 36 1.82 -20.53 -10.04
CA ALA A 36 2.36 -21.06 -8.80
C ALA A 36 3.00 -19.94 -7.96
N ALA A 37 3.71 -19.02 -8.59
CA ALA A 37 4.31 -17.85 -7.95
C ALA A 37 3.22 -16.92 -7.41
N VAL A 38 2.20 -16.57 -8.20
CA VAL A 38 1.07 -15.72 -7.79
C VAL A 38 0.26 -16.39 -6.67
N GLY A 39 -0.08 -17.67 -6.79
CA GLY A 39 -0.72 -18.44 -5.74
C GLY A 39 0.12 -18.50 -4.45
N SER A 40 1.44 -18.52 -4.60
CA SER A 40 2.38 -18.46 -3.48
C SER A 40 2.55 -17.06 -2.89
N THR A 41 2.37 -16.00 -3.67
CA THR A 41 2.46 -14.61 -3.19
C THR A 41 1.27 -14.21 -2.34
N CYS A 42 0.08 -14.70 -2.65
CA CYS A 42 -1.11 -14.47 -1.83
C CYS A 42 -1.13 -15.33 -0.56
N ALA A 43 -0.45 -16.49 -0.55
CA ALA A 43 -0.39 -17.38 0.60
C ALA A 43 0.26 -16.79 1.86
N PRO A 44 1.33 -15.95 1.79
CA PRO A 44 1.92 -15.36 2.98
C PRO A 44 0.99 -14.43 3.74
N VAL A 45 0.15 -13.68 3.04
CA VAL A 45 -0.72 -12.65 3.64
C VAL A 45 -2.07 -13.18 4.13
N GLY A 46 -2.36 -14.49 3.91
CA GLY A 46 -3.61 -15.13 4.33
C GLY A 46 -4.82 -14.68 3.49
N GLU A 47 -6.01 -15.10 3.91
CA GLU A 47 -7.25 -14.83 3.17
C GLU A 47 -7.83 -13.43 3.38
N GLY A 48 -7.27 -12.63 4.28
CA GLY A 48 -7.76 -11.30 4.63
C GLY A 48 -8.84 -11.32 5.74
N PRO A 49 -9.44 -10.19 6.09
CA PRO A 49 -9.24 -8.87 5.49
C PRO A 49 -7.86 -8.29 5.77
N TRP A 50 -7.34 -7.51 4.81
CA TRP A 50 -5.97 -7.00 4.84
C TRP A 50 -5.90 -5.52 5.20
N ARG A 51 -4.85 -5.13 5.91
CA ARG A 51 -4.43 -3.74 5.96
C ARG A 51 -3.65 -3.44 4.68
N LEU A 52 -4.21 -2.55 3.85
CA LEU A 52 -3.58 -2.09 2.63
C LEU A 52 -2.82 -0.81 2.94
N ALA A 53 -1.63 -0.67 2.38
CA ALA A 53 -0.89 0.58 2.41
C ALA A 53 -0.76 1.12 0.98
N MET A 54 -1.00 2.43 0.81
CA MET A 54 -0.81 3.16 -0.44
C MET A 54 0.25 4.22 -0.21
N ASP A 55 1.28 4.19 -1.05
CA ASP A 55 2.35 5.17 -0.99
C ASP A 55 3.05 5.30 -2.35
N ARG A 56 3.90 6.28 -2.48
CA ARG A 56 4.58 6.61 -3.71
C ARG A 56 6.10 6.54 -3.52
N THR A 57 6.78 6.08 -4.54
CA THR A 57 8.24 6.15 -4.60
C THR A 57 8.69 6.73 -5.92
N ASN A 58 9.73 7.55 -5.90
CA ASN A 58 10.26 8.19 -7.10
C ASN A 58 11.78 8.28 -7.06
N TRP A 59 12.38 8.36 -8.24
CA TRP A 59 13.79 8.68 -8.45
C TRP A 59 13.99 9.31 -9.81
N GLN A 60 15.18 9.80 -10.09
CA GLN A 60 15.55 10.38 -11.38
C GLN A 60 16.61 9.53 -12.07
N PHE A 61 16.45 9.36 -13.38
CA PHE A 61 17.48 8.84 -14.26
C PHE A 61 17.69 9.82 -15.44
N GLY A 62 18.81 10.51 -15.42
CA GLY A 62 19.07 11.60 -16.37
C GLY A 62 18.03 12.72 -16.23
N LYS A 63 17.23 12.93 -17.28
CA LYS A 63 16.12 13.91 -17.29
C LYS A 63 14.75 13.27 -17.02
N ALA A 64 14.68 11.95 -16.90
CA ALA A 64 13.43 11.24 -16.67
C ALA A 64 13.14 11.14 -15.17
N ASP A 65 11.98 11.66 -14.76
CA ASP A 65 11.40 11.43 -13.44
C ASP A 65 10.62 10.11 -13.48
N ILE A 66 11.04 9.16 -12.63
CA ILE A 66 10.38 7.88 -12.49
C ILE A 66 9.58 7.91 -11.20
N ASN A 67 8.28 7.67 -11.29
CA ASN A 67 7.34 7.85 -10.21
C ASN A 67 6.37 6.68 -10.18
N PHE A 68 6.36 5.93 -9.08
CA PHE A 68 5.47 4.80 -8.87
C PHE A 68 4.47 5.09 -7.75
N LEU A 69 3.20 4.87 -8.03
CA LEU A 69 2.17 4.72 -7.03
C LEU A 69 1.97 3.23 -6.76
N VAL A 70 2.07 2.80 -5.52
CA VAL A 70 2.04 1.38 -5.13
C VAL A 70 0.97 1.13 -4.08
N LEU A 71 0.20 0.06 -4.26
CA LEU A 71 -0.73 -0.50 -3.28
C LEU A 71 -0.21 -1.87 -2.86
N GLY A 72 0.06 -2.04 -1.58
CA GLY A 72 0.56 -3.30 -1.01
C GLY A 72 -0.21 -3.73 0.23
N VAL A 73 -0.09 -4.99 0.59
CA VAL A 73 -0.59 -5.54 1.86
C VAL A 73 0.50 -5.42 2.91
N ALA A 74 0.19 -4.79 4.03
CA ALA A 74 1.07 -4.75 5.19
C ALA A 74 1.15 -6.15 5.84
N TRP A 75 2.37 -6.71 5.94
CA TRP A 75 2.59 -8.06 6.43
C TRP A 75 3.94 -8.22 7.12
N ARG A 76 3.93 -8.56 8.42
CA ARG A 76 5.14 -8.91 9.22
C ARG A 76 6.32 -7.93 9.06
N GLY A 77 6.05 -6.62 9.06
CA GLY A 77 7.07 -5.58 9.01
C GLY A 77 7.51 -5.15 7.61
N VAL A 78 6.90 -5.68 6.55
CA VAL A 78 7.13 -5.31 5.17
C VAL A 78 5.81 -5.31 4.39
N ALA A 79 5.68 -4.47 3.36
CA ALA A 79 4.51 -4.54 2.47
C ALA A 79 4.77 -5.46 1.29
N VAL A 80 3.79 -6.31 0.98
CA VAL A 80 3.79 -7.12 -0.26
C VAL A 80 3.06 -6.32 -1.34
N PRO A 81 3.73 -5.91 -2.43
CA PRO A 81 3.11 -5.11 -3.48
C PRO A 81 2.09 -5.93 -4.26
N LEU A 82 0.88 -5.39 -4.45
CA LEU A 82 -0.18 -6.04 -5.22
C LEU A 82 -0.46 -5.32 -6.53
N PHE A 83 -0.58 -3.99 -6.49
CA PHE A 83 -0.84 -3.16 -7.65
C PHE A 83 0.10 -1.95 -7.67
N TRP A 84 0.42 -1.48 -8.86
CA TRP A 84 1.21 -0.27 -9.07
C TRP A 84 0.80 0.43 -10.36
N ALA A 85 1.08 1.72 -10.39
CA ALA A 85 1.02 2.55 -11.58
C ALA A 85 2.33 3.33 -11.72
N VAL A 86 2.85 3.43 -12.93
CA VAL A 86 3.94 4.35 -13.27
C VAL A 86 3.29 5.65 -13.67
N LEU A 87 3.54 6.70 -12.90
CA LEU A 87 2.99 8.03 -13.14
C LEU A 87 3.91 8.77 -14.11
N ASP A 88 3.36 9.24 -15.24
CA ASP A 88 4.11 9.99 -16.25
C ASP A 88 4.15 11.50 -15.90
N LYS A 89 4.49 11.77 -14.64
CA LYS A 89 4.63 13.13 -14.11
C LYS A 89 5.49 13.16 -12.86
N PRO A 90 6.18 14.28 -12.60
CA PRO A 90 6.78 14.53 -11.30
C PRO A 90 5.72 14.86 -10.24
N GLY A 91 6.08 14.73 -8.97
CA GLY A 91 5.23 15.14 -7.85
C GLY A 91 4.17 14.12 -7.46
N ASN A 92 3.10 14.59 -6.82
CA ASN A 92 2.11 13.75 -6.16
C ASN A 92 1.13 13.11 -7.17
N SER A 93 0.58 11.95 -6.79
CA SER A 93 -0.56 11.37 -7.50
C SER A 93 -1.80 12.26 -7.34
N ASP A 94 -2.64 12.28 -8.37
CA ASP A 94 -3.97 12.88 -8.28
C ASP A 94 -5.03 11.88 -7.79
N THR A 95 -6.26 12.36 -7.68
CA THR A 95 -7.36 11.54 -7.14
C THR A 95 -7.76 10.43 -8.12
N GLU A 96 -7.73 10.68 -9.42
CA GLU A 96 -8.11 9.70 -10.45
C GLU A 96 -7.12 8.53 -10.48
N GLU A 97 -5.81 8.79 -10.45
CA GLU A 97 -4.77 7.77 -10.39
C GLU A 97 -4.91 6.85 -9.16
N ARG A 98 -5.31 7.42 -8.01
CA ARG A 98 -5.58 6.65 -6.79
C ARG A 98 -6.83 5.80 -6.91
N ILE A 99 -7.88 6.35 -7.49
CA ILE A 99 -9.13 5.65 -7.75
C ILE A 99 -8.90 4.49 -8.71
N ASP A 100 -8.24 4.71 -9.83
CA ASP A 100 -7.91 3.67 -10.82
C ASP A 100 -7.15 2.51 -10.18
N LEU A 101 -6.16 2.82 -9.32
CA LEU A 101 -5.39 1.78 -8.63
C LEU A 101 -6.27 0.97 -7.66
N MET A 102 -7.17 1.64 -6.93
CA MET A 102 -8.10 0.99 -6.02
C MET A 102 -9.18 0.20 -6.75
N GLU A 103 -9.70 0.69 -7.86
CA GLU A 103 -10.69 -0.03 -8.69
C GLU A 103 -10.13 -1.34 -9.23
N ARG A 104 -8.86 -1.35 -9.63
CA ARG A 104 -8.16 -2.60 -10.01
C ARG A 104 -8.10 -3.60 -8.86
N PHE A 105 -7.84 -3.13 -7.63
CA PHE A 105 -7.89 -3.98 -6.44
C PHE A 105 -9.31 -4.50 -6.19
N LEU A 106 -10.31 -3.63 -6.23
CA LEU A 106 -11.70 -3.97 -5.98
C LEU A 106 -12.25 -4.98 -7.00
N ALA A 107 -11.86 -4.85 -8.26
CA ALA A 107 -12.26 -5.77 -9.33
C ALA A 107 -11.74 -7.20 -9.09
N VAL A 108 -10.57 -7.36 -8.47
CA VAL A 108 -9.96 -8.67 -8.24
C VAL A 108 -10.38 -9.26 -6.88
N PHE A 109 -10.36 -8.45 -5.82
CA PHE A 109 -10.48 -8.94 -4.44
C PHE A 109 -11.79 -8.52 -3.75
N GLY A 110 -12.42 -7.44 -4.20
CA GLY A 110 -13.59 -6.85 -3.55
C GLY A 110 -13.28 -6.08 -2.28
N ALA A 111 -14.22 -5.21 -1.87
CA ALA A 111 -14.06 -4.35 -0.68
C ALA A 111 -14.00 -5.13 0.64
N ALA A 112 -14.65 -6.30 0.72
CA ALA A 112 -14.65 -7.15 1.92
C ALA A 112 -13.25 -7.66 2.32
N LYS A 113 -12.28 -7.60 1.41
CA LYS A 113 -10.87 -7.95 1.69
C LYS A 113 -10.07 -6.80 2.32
N ILE A 114 -10.67 -5.65 2.54
CA ILE A 114 -9.99 -4.46 3.10
C ILE A 114 -10.38 -4.30 4.57
N ALA A 115 -9.43 -4.50 5.48
CA ALA A 115 -9.58 -4.16 6.89
C ALA A 115 -9.44 -2.65 7.11
N ALA A 116 -8.42 -2.04 6.49
CA ALA A 116 -8.22 -0.59 6.42
C ALA A 116 -7.24 -0.24 5.30
N LEU A 117 -7.46 0.89 4.64
CA LEU A 117 -6.50 1.52 3.75
C LEU A 117 -5.68 2.56 4.54
N LEU A 118 -4.36 2.42 4.51
CA LEU A 118 -3.39 3.29 5.18
C LEU A 118 -2.70 4.17 4.13
N ALA A 119 -2.71 5.49 4.32
CA ALA A 119 -2.05 6.39 3.39
C ALA A 119 -1.55 7.67 4.07
N ASP A 120 -0.46 8.27 3.54
CA ASP A 120 0.16 9.46 4.09
C ASP A 120 -0.64 10.74 3.73
N ARG A 121 -0.21 11.85 4.31
CA ARG A 121 -0.81 13.20 4.17
C ARG A 121 -0.84 13.76 2.75
N GLU A 122 -0.20 13.13 1.78
CA GLU A 122 -0.35 13.49 0.37
C GLU A 122 -1.66 12.93 -0.24
N PHE A 123 -2.17 11.82 0.30
CA PHE A 123 -3.36 11.10 -0.18
C PHE A 123 -4.64 11.62 0.48
N VAL A 124 -4.80 12.93 0.55
CA VAL A 124 -5.97 13.59 1.15
C VAL A 124 -6.71 14.43 0.14
N GLY A 125 -7.99 14.68 0.39
CA GLY A 125 -8.83 15.50 -0.46
C GLY A 125 -10.30 15.09 -0.37
N GLU A 126 -11.20 16.02 -0.70
CA GLU A 126 -12.64 15.81 -0.59
C GLU A 126 -13.13 14.68 -1.51
N ASP A 127 -12.76 14.70 -2.77
CA ASP A 127 -13.21 13.70 -3.75
C ASP A 127 -12.67 12.31 -3.44
N TRP A 128 -11.42 12.22 -2.96
CA TRP A 128 -10.82 10.98 -2.53
C TRP A 128 -11.55 10.38 -1.32
N PHE A 129 -11.77 11.16 -0.26
CA PHE A 129 -12.47 10.68 0.95
C PHE A 129 -13.92 10.31 0.64
N ARG A 130 -14.59 11.10 -0.17
CA ARG A 130 -15.96 10.82 -0.63
C ARG A 130 -16.03 9.52 -1.43
N TRP A 131 -15.07 9.29 -2.31
CA TRP A 131 -15.00 8.05 -3.09
C TRP A 131 -14.79 6.84 -2.18
N LEU A 132 -13.85 6.89 -1.24
CA LEU A 132 -13.61 5.81 -0.26
C LEU A 132 -14.87 5.49 0.55
N GLN A 133 -15.57 6.52 1.06
CA GLN A 133 -16.79 6.34 1.84
C GLN A 133 -17.92 5.74 1.01
N ARG A 134 -18.12 6.19 -0.22
CA ARG A 134 -19.15 5.66 -1.15
C ARG A 134 -18.94 4.18 -1.48
N ASN A 135 -17.69 3.75 -1.56
CA ASN A 135 -17.33 2.36 -1.82
C ASN A 135 -17.19 1.53 -0.54
N GLY A 136 -17.53 2.09 0.63
CA GLY A 136 -17.47 1.40 1.92
C GLY A 136 -16.05 0.96 2.32
N ILE A 137 -15.02 1.65 1.85
CA ILE A 137 -13.61 1.30 2.12
C ILE A 137 -13.19 1.89 3.47
N PRO A 138 -12.87 1.04 4.46
CA PRO A 138 -12.34 1.51 5.73
C PRO A 138 -10.95 2.12 5.53
N PHE A 139 -10.64 3.18 6.29
CA PHE A 139 -9.31 3.79 6.17
C PHE A 139 -8.80 4.43 7.47
N HIS A 140 -7.46 4.54 7.56
CA HIS A 140 -6.72 5.40 8.46
C HIS A 140 -5.75 6.24 7.63
N GLN A 141 -6.00 7.54 7.50
CA GLN A 141 -5.20 8.42 6.67
C GLN A 141 -4.63 9.59 7.45
N ARG A 142 -3.34 9.86 7.24
CA ARG A 142 -2.66 10.96 7.90
C ARG A 142 -3.17 12.30 7.39
N LEU A 143 -3.49 13.19 8.32
CA LEU A 143 -3.90 14.56 8.04
C LEU A 143 -2.72 15.53 8.15
N LYS A 144 -2.83 16.66 7.45
CA LYS A 144 -1.88 17.78 7.61
C LYS A 144 -2.17 18.51 8.92
N ARG A 145 -1.12 19.01 9.59
CA ARG A 145 -1.23 19.73 10.86
C ARG A 145 -2.15 20.96 10.81
N ASN A 146 -2.26 21.58 9.66
CA ASN A 146 -3.10 22.75 9.42
C ASN A 146 -4.53 22.39 8.95
N THR A 147 -4.92 21.12 8.94
CA THR A 147 -6.28 20.69 8.61
C THR A 147 -7.25 21.31 9.62
N LEU A 148 -8.34 21.85 9.10
CA LEU A 148 -9.37 22.52 9.88
C LEU A 148 -10.45 21.53 10.32
N VAL A 149 -10.74 21.50 11.61
CA VAL A 149 -11.74 20.59 12.22
C VAL A 149 -12.56 21.36 13.26
N PRO A 150 -13.88 21.17 13.35
CA PRO A 150 -14.69 21.77 14.43
C PRO A 150 -14.34 21.16 15.77
N ASN A 151 -14.21 22.01 16.80
CA ASN A 151 -14.09 21.60 18.19
C ASN A 151 -15.47 21.24 18.81
N ALA A 152 -15.52 20.98 20.13
CA ALA A 152 -16.76 20.63 20.83
C ALA A 152 -17.83 21.74 20.79
N TRP A 153 -17.46 23.01 20.60
CA TRP A 153 -18.35 24.16 20.47
C TRP A 153 -18.62 24.55 19.01
N ASN A 154 -18.36 23.63 18.07
CA ASN A 154 -18.51 23.84 16.62
C ASN A 154 -17.68 25.02 16.05
N ARG A 155 -16.61 25.42 16.74
CA ARG A 155 -15.63 26.39 16.22
C ARG A 155 -14.56 25.67 15.46
N THR A 156 -14.35 26.06 14.21
CA THR A 156 -13.31 25.49 13.33
C THR A 156 -11.92 25.90 13.81
N MET A 157 -11.06 24.93 14.04
CA MET A 157 -9.68 25.10 14.51
C MET A 157 -8.73 24.20 13.72
N ARG A 158 -7.46 24.58 13.65
CA ARG A 158 -6.40 23.72 13.12
C ARG A 158 -6.13 22.58 14.09
N LEU A 159 -5.75 21.42 13.57
CA LEU A 159 -5.44 20.24 14.37
C LEU A 159 -4.30 20.49 15.38
N ASP A 160 -3.21 21.16 14.95
CA ASP A 160 -2.09 21.47 15.84
C ASP A 160 -2.48 22.37 17.02
N VAL A 161 -3.49 23.22 16.87
CA VAL A 161 -4.04 24.05 17.96
C VAL A 161 -4.99 23.22 18.83
N LEU A 162 -5.85 22.41 18.19
CA LEU A 162 -6.86 21.62 18.88
C LEU A 162 -6.23 20.57 19.81
N PHE A 163 -5.11 19.98 19.42
CA PHE A 163 -4.37 18.98 20.19
C PHE A 163 -3.10 19.52 20.87
N GLY A 164 -2.93 20.85 20.91
CA GLY A 164 -1.71 21.48 21.42
C GLY A 164 -1.37 21.18 22.89
N SER A 165 -2.35 20.72 23.69
CA SER A 165 -2.16 20.33 25.10
C SER A 165 -1.57 18.94 25.30
N LEU A 166 -1.51 18.09 24.28
CA LEU A 166 -0.94 16.75 24.40
C LEU A 166 0.57 16.83 24.74
N LYS A 167 1.00 15.95 25.63
CA LYS A 167 2.41 15.76 25.96
C LYS A 167 3.06 14.75 24.99
N PRO A 168 4.39 14.76 24.80
CA PRO A 168 5.10 13.72 24.07
C PRO A 168 4.71 12.31 24.55
N GLY A 169 4.47 11.40 23.62
CA GLY A 169 3.96 10.04 23.87
C GLY A 169 2.45 9.94 24.13
N GLU A 170 1.75 11.07 24.31
CA GLU A 170 0.32 11.07 24.63
C GLU A 170 -0.52 11.06 23.33
N SER A 171 -1.56 10.21 23.34
CA SER A 171 -2.54 10.15 22.25
C SER A 171 -3.93 10.52 22.73
N HIS A 172 -4.72 11.11 21.83
CA HIS A 172 -6.11 11.46 22.10
C HIS A 172 -6.98 11.31 20.86
N CYS A 173 -8.22 10.94 21.10
CA CYS A 173 -9.24 10.78 20.07
C CYS A 173 -10.39 11.73 20.31
N LEU A 174 -10.78 12.53 19.31
CA LEU A 174 -11.94 13.42 19.47
C LEU A 174 -13.22 12.61 19.60
N PRO A 175 -14.10 12.98 20.54
CA PRO A 175 -15.40 12.33 20.68
C PRO A 175 -16.26 12.52 19.42
N GLY A 176 -16.81 11.41 18.92
CA GLY A 176 -17.68 11.39 17.75
C GLY A 176 -16.94 11.68 16.42
N ARG A 177 -17.70 11.70 15.34
CA ARG A 177 -17.18 12.02 14.00
C ARG A 177 -17.10 13.52 13.79
N ARG A 178 -16.12 13.95 13.02
CA ARG A 178 -15.89 15.36 12.64
C ARG A 178 -15.94 15.51 11.13
N PRO A 179 -16.51 16.60 10.61
CA PRO A 179 -16.44 16.90 9.19
C PRO A 179 -15.00 17.31 8.81
N VAL A 180 -14.42 16.57 7.87
CA VAL A 180 -13.13 16.87 7.25
C VAL A 180 -13.34 16.73 5.75
N TRP A 181 -13.14 17.80 4.97
CA TRP A 181 -13.41 17.86 3.53
C TRP A 181 -14.77 17.26 3.13
N GLY A 182 -15.84 17.66 3.82
CA GLY A 182 -17.21 17.21 3.52
C GLY A 182 -17.53 15.77 3.93
N CYS A 183 -16.59 15.04 4.52
CA CYS A 183 -16.75 13.67 4.99
C CYS A 183 -16.70 13.57 6.52
N PHE A 184 -17.55 12.73 7.11
CA PHE A 184 -17.58 12.52 8.55
C PHE A 184 -16.61 11.39 8.94
N VAL A 185 -15.53 11.76 9.64
CA VAL A 185 -14.46 10.86 10.08
C VAL A 185 -14.19 11.00 11.58
N HIS A 186 -13.66 9.97 12.20
CA HIS A 186 -13.03 10.09 13.50
C HIS A 186 -11.65 10.72 13.36
N VAL A 187 -11.24 11.53 14.34
CA VAL A 187 -9.93 12.19 14.32
C VAL A 187 -9.15 11.82 15.58
N SER A 188 -8.00 11.22 15.40
CA SER A 188 -7.06 10.87 16.47
C SER A 188 -5.75 11.63 16.30
N ALA A 189 -5.08 11.91 17.39
CA ALA A 189 -3.76 12.51 17.42
C ALA A 189 -2.84 11.75 18.35
N LEU A 190 -1.55 11.67 17.98
CA LEU A 190 -0.45 11.27 18.85
C LEU A 190 0.60 12.39 18.80
N ARG A 191 1.07 12.84 19.95
CA ARG A 191 2.26 13.67 20.01
C ARG A 191 3.49 12.79 20.07
N LEU A 192 4.35 12.90 19.07
CA LEU A 192 5.59 12.14 18.99
C LEU A 192 6.61 12.60 20.01
N GLU A 193 7.62 11.79 20.33
CA GLU A 193 8.67 12.09 21.31
C GLU A 193 9.51 13.31 20.91
N ASP A 194 9.67 13.58 19.61
CA ASP A 194 10.34 14.77 19.06
C ASP A 194 9.49 16.04 19.13
N GLY A 195 8.23 15.92 19.61
CA GLY A 195 7.29 17.02 19.75
C GLY A 195 6.45 17.32 18.50
N ASP A 196 6.65 16.61 17.38
CA ASP A 196 5.75 16.70 16.23
C ASP A 196 4.45 15.90 16.48
N PHE A 197 3.49 16.03 15.57
CA PHE A 197 2.17 15.40 15.69
C PHE A 197 1.90 14.43 14.55
N LEU A 198 1.29 13.30 14.91
CA LEU A 198 0.64 12.40 13.99
C LEU A 198 -0.88 12.58 14.12
N PHE A 199 -1.53 13.06 13.08
CA PHE A 199 -3.00 13.22 13.02
C PHE A 199 -3.58 12.20 12.05
N ILE A 200 -4.59 11.43 12.48
CA ILE A 200 -5.20 10.36 11.69
C ILE A 200 -6.72 10.60 11.57
N ALA A 201 -7.20 10.60 10.32
CA ALA A 201 -8.63 10.47 10.01
C ALA A 201 -8.97 9.00 9.82
N SER A 202 -10.04 8.53 10.47
CA SER A 202 -10.49 7.13 10.41
C SER A 202 -11.95 7.03 10.00
N PHE A 203 -12.26 6.08 9.12
CA PHE A 203 -13.61 5.73 8.70
C PHE A 203 -13.74 4.21 8.57
N GLY A 204 -14.86 3.64 9.03
CA GLY A 204 -15.20 2.22 8.86
C GLY A 204 -14.29 1.21 9.55
N ALA A 205 -13.20 1.66 10.19
CA ALA A 205 -12.25 0.85 10.93
C ALA A 205 -12.21 1.27 12.41
N PRO A 206 -11.78 0.38 13.35
CA PRO A 206 -11.74 0.68 14.77
C PRO A 206 -10.88 1.91 15.09
N GLN A 207 -11.49 2.93 15.69
CA GLN A 207 -10.81 4.18 16.02
C GLN A 207 -9.72 4.00 17.09
N ALA A 208 -9.92 3.12 18.05
CA ALA A 208 -8.96 2.85 19.11
C ALA A 208 -7.62 2.32 18.59
N GLU A 209 -7.64 1.64 17.44
CA GLU A 209 -6.46 1.07 16.79
C GLU A 209 -5.81 2.01 15.76
N ALA A 210 -6.38 3.20 15.52
CA ALA A 210 -6.01 4.05 14.39
C ALA A 210 -4.52 4.40 14.34
N ILE A 211 -3.91 4.73 15.49
CA ILE A 211 -2.49 5.10 15.58
C ILE A 211 -1.61 3.88 15.31
N ASP A 212 -1.88 2.76 15.98
CA ASP A 212 -1.10 1.53 15.83
C ASP A 212 -1.27 0.91 14.42
N ALA A 213 -2.51 0.89 13.92
CA ALA A 213 -2.79 0.41 12.57
C ALA A 213 -2.09 1.27 11.51
N TYR A 214 -2.04 2.60 11.71
CA TYR A 214 -1.36 3.49 10.78
C TYR A 214 0.16 3.24 10.74
N ALA A 215 0.77 2.77 11.83
CA ALA A 215 2.19 2.43 11.84
C ALA A 215 2.55 1.35 10.80
N ASP A 216 1.62 0.47 10.43
CA ASP A 216 1.83 -0.53 9.37
C ASP A 216 2.08 0.09 7.98
N ARG A 217 1.77 1.36 7.74
CA ARG A 217 2.11 2.07 6.51
C ARG A 217 3.62 2.09 6.22
N TRP A 218 4.45 2.18 7.29
CA TRP A 218 5.91 2.18 7.16
C TRP A 218 6.46 0.91 6.50
N GLN A 219 5.68 -0.13 6.43
CA GLN A 219 6.05 -1.37 5.74
C GLN A 219 6.25 -1.17 4.23
N LEU A 220 5.58 -0.16 3.62
CA LEU A 220 5.87 0.24 2.22
C LEU A 220 7.24 0.91 2.07
N GLU A 221 7.66 1.69 3.04
CA GLU A 221 9.01 2.29 3.02
C GLU A 221 10.09 1.19 3.12
N THR A 222 9.83 0.13 3.91
CA THR A 222 10.69 -1.04 3.94
C THR A 222 10.75 -1.73 2.57
N LEU A 223 9.59 -1.94 1.92
CA LEU A 223 9.52 -2.46 0.55
C LEU A 223 10.32 -1.59 -0.42
N PHE A 224 10.09 -0.28 -0.43
CA PHE A 224 10.81 0.64 -1.32
C PHE A 224 12.32 0.59 -1.10
N GLY A 225 12.77 0.52 0.15
CA GLY A 225 14.18 0.33 0.46
C GLY A 225 14.75 -0.98 -0.11
N CYS A 226 14.00 -2.08 -0.08
CA CYS A 226 14.41 -3.35 -0.66
C CYS A 226 14.44 -3.30 -2.20
N LEU A 227 13.45 -2.68 -2.82
CA LEU A 227 13.37 -2.57 -4.28
C LEU A 227 14.46 -1.66 -4.82
N LYS A 228 14.74 -0.53 -4.17
CA LYS A 228 15.62 0.52 -4.69
C LYS A 228 17.10 0.25 -4.41
N SER A 229 17.48 0.01 -3.16
CA SER A 229 18.89 0.04 -2.74
C SER A 229 19.35 -1.14 -1.87
N ARG A 230 18.44 -1.84 -1.20
CA ARG A 230 18.79 -2.90 -0.23
C ARG A 230 18.60 -4.33 -0.77
N GLY A 231 18.70 -4.54 -2.09
CA GLY A 231 18.56 -5.88 -2.69
C GLY A 231 18.40 -5.87 -4.19
N PHE A 232 17.31 -5.29 -4.71
CA PHE A 232 16.97 -5.40 -6.13
C PHE A 232 17.55 -4.29 -7.00
N ASN A 233 18.04 -3.20 -6.43
CA ASN A 233 18.72 -2.09 -7.14
C ASN A 233 17.93 -1.55 -8.34
N LEU A 234 16.63 -1.35 -8.19
CA LEU A 234 15.74 -0.89 -9.26
C LEU A 234 16.19 0.45 -9.86
N GLU A 235 16.78 1.31 -9.04
CA GLU A 235 17.31 2.62 -9.48
C GLU A 235 18.50 2.49 -10.42
N ASP A 236 19.30 1.40 -10.31
CA ASP A 236 20.49 1.16 -11.12
C ASP A 236 20.19 0.50 -12.48
N THR A 237 18.92 0.21 -12.76
CA THR A 237 18.54 -0.46 -14.03
C THR A 237 18.63 0.44 -15.24
N HIS A 238 18.70 1.75 -15.04
CA HIS A 238 18.75 2.77 -16.08
C HIS A 238 17.56 2.74 -17.05
N LEU A 239 16.46 2.09 -16.63
CA LEU A 239 15.23 2.06 -17.40
C LEU A 239 14.43 3.34 -17.15
N ALA A 240 13.95 3.97 -18.22
CA ALA A 240 13.10 5.17 -18.16
C ALA A 240 11.72 4.95 -18.79
N HIS A 241 11.54 3.89 -19.60
CA HIS A 241 10.29 3.66 -20.32
C HIS A 241 9.21 3.10 -19.40
N PRO A 242 8.04 3.78 -19.23
CA PRO A 242 7.02 3.41 -18.24
C PRO A 242 6.54 1.96 -18.32
N GLU A 243 6.23 1.46 -19.54
CA GLU A 243 5.77 0.07 -19.70
C GLU A 243 6.82 -0.97 -19.30
N ARG A 244 8.10 -0.71 -19.61
CA ARG A 244 9.19 -1.62 -19.23
C ARG A 244 9.39 -1.61 -17.71
N LEU A 245 9.30 -0.43 -17.09
CA LEU A 245 9.36 -0.28 -15.65
C LEU A 245 8.19 -0.99 -14.96
N ALA A 246 6.97 -0.85 -15.48
CA ALA A 246 5.81 -1.54 -14.94
C ALA A 246 5.96 -3.07 -15.01
N LYS A 247 6.50 -3.62 -16.12
CA LYS A 247 6.78 -5.05 -16.28
C LYS A 247 7.90 -5.52 -15.34
N LEU A 248 8.97 -4.74 -15.21
CA LEU A 248 10.05 -5.04 -14.28
C LEU A 248 9.54 -5.05 -12.83
N MET A 249 8.73 -4.08 -12.45
CA MET A 249 8.11 -4.06 -11.11
C MET A 249 7.29 -5.33 -10.84
N GLY A 250 6.61 -5.88 -11.84
CA GLY A 250 5.91 -7.17 -11.72
C GLY A 250 6.84 -8.33 -11.41
N LEU A 251 7.97 -8.43 -12.11
CA LEU A 251 8.98 -9.46 -11.84
C LEU A 251 9.59 -9.29 -10.43
N LEU A 252 9.87 -8.05 -10.04
CA LEU A 252 10.41 -7.74 -8.72
C LEU A 252 9.40 -8.04 -7.61
N ALA A 253 8.12 -7.76 -7.82
CA ALA A 253 7.05 -8.10 -6.87
C ALA A 253 6.97 -9.61 -6.61
N LEU A 254 7.06 -10.42 -7.67
CA LEU A 254 7.10 -11.89 -7.56
C LEU A 254 8.35 -12.36 -6.81
N ALA A 255 9.52 -11.86 -7.19
CA ALA A 255 10.80 -12.21 -6.54
C ALA A 255 10.79 -11.81 -5.06
N PHE A 256 10.27 -10.62 -4.76
CA PHE A 256 10.16 -10.10 -3.40
C PHE A 256 9.22 -10.95 -2.54
N ALA A 257 8.04 -11.29 -3.05
CA ALA A 257 7.10 -12.15 -2.32
C ALA A 257 7.68 -13.54 -2.04
N TRP A 258 8.45 -14.09 -2.98
CA TRP A 258 9.18 -15.34 -2.78
C TRP A 258 10.22 -15.22 -1.68
N THR A 259 10.99 -14.13 -1.67
CA THR A 259 11.99 -13.84 -0.65
C THR A 259 11.35 -13.75 0.74
N CYS A 260 10.23 -13.02 0.85
CA CYS A 260 9.47 -12.91 2.10
C CYS A 260 8.96 -14.26 2.59
N ARG A 261 8.41 -15.10 1.69
CA ARG A 261 7.95 -16.45 2.02
C ARG A 261 9.07 -17.35 2.50
N THR A 262 10.18 -17.37 1.77
CA THR A 262 11.35 -18.19 2.13
C THR A 262 11.93 -17.73 3.46
N GLY A 263 12.07 -16.42 3.66
CA GLY A 263 12.52 -15.84 4.93
C GLY A 263 11.61 -16.21 6.10
N GLY A 264 10.29 -16.17 5.91
CA GLY A 264 9.30 -16.61 6.90
C GLY A 264 9.45 -18.09 7.25
N LEU A 265 9.55 -18.96 6.24
CA LEU A 265 9.75 -20.39 6.46
C LEU A 265 11.06 -20.71 7.22
N LEU A 266 12.13 -19.99 6.90
CA LEU A 266 13.42 -20.14 7.59
C LEU A 266 13.37 -19.56 9.01
N HIS A 267 12.60 -18.51 9.25
CA HIS A 267 12.46 -17.89 10.57
C HIS A 267 11.59 -18.74 11.51
N ASP A 268 10.51 -19.31 10.99
CA ASP A 268 9.60 -20.19 11.74
C ASP A 268 10.14 -21.63 11.90
N GLY A 269 11.30 -21.94 11.28
CA GLY A 269 11.98 -23.22 11.34
C GLY A 269 12.78 -23.44 12.63
N PRO A 270 13.32 -24.68 12.83
CA PRO A 270 14.05 -25.06 14.06
C PRO A 270 15.36 -24.27 14.28
N SER A 271 15.84 -23.54 13.28
CA SER A 271 17.02 -22.66 13.35
C SER A 271 16.69 -21.29 12.77
N PRO A 272 16.04 -20.42 13.54
CA PRO A 272 15.62 -19.11 13.02
C PRO A 272 16.82 -18.26 12.60
N VAL A 273 16.65 -17.53 11.49
CA VAL A 273 17.66 -16.61 10.95
C VAL A 273 17.97 -15.53 11.99
N ARG A 274 19.24 -15.34 12.31
CA ARG A 274 19.67 -14.28 13.24
C ARG A 274 19.34 -12.90 12.64
N GLN A 275 18.46 -12.18 13.30
CA GLN A 275 18.20 -10.79 12.96
C GLN A 275 19.36 -9.91 13.47
N LYS A 276 19.93 -9.06 12.58
CA LYS A 276 20.78 -7.97 13.05
C LYS A 276 19.89 -7.02 13.85
N LYS A 277 20.23 -6.79 15.12
CA LYS A 277 19.66 -5.64 15.85
C LYS A 277 20.11 -4.37 15.14
N LEU A 278 19.15 -3.61 14.64
CA LEU A 278 19.36 -2.26 14.12
C LEU A 278 19.68 -1.31 15.28
#